data_795b91d5e0ec5bd03e1e0258fa39a17f
#
_entry.id   795b91d5e0ec5bd03e1e0258fa39a17f
#
_cell.length_a   1.000
_cell.length_b   1.000
_cell.length_c   1.000
_cell.angle_alpha   90.00
_cell.angle_beta   90.00
_cell.angle_gamma   90.00
#
_symmetry.space_group_name_H-M   'P 1'
#
loop_
_entity.id
_entity.type
_entity.pdbx_description
1 polymer ?
#
loop_
_entity_poly.entity_id
_entity_poly.type
_entity_poly.pdbx_seq_one_letter_code
_entity_poly.pdbx_strand_id
1 'polypeptide(L)'
;EINGITGGYTGDGFKTVLPAEARAKVSFRLTGTQDAQAIRETFRAHVRAGLPDDCTVEFHGHGASPASRMDISDPAFAAAKQALSEEWGRDAAYIGAGGSIPIAGDFKEILGMDSMLIGFARDDDRIHSPNEKYNLESFAKGARSWARILAALG
;
A
#
# COMPACT_ATOMS: atom_id res chain seq x y z
N GLU A 1 -6.16 -8.69 -1.47
CA GLU A 1 -5.37 -9.19 -2.62
C GLU A 1 -4.93 -10.63 -2.39
N ILE A 2 -5.09 -11.47 -3.39
CA ILE A 2 -4.54 -12.83 -3.36
C ILE A 2 -3.18 -12.79 -4.06
N ASN A 3 -2.11 -12.85 -3.27
CA ASN A 3 -0.74 -12.72 -3.77
C ASN A 3 -0.16 -14.03 -4.32
N GLY A 4 -0.83 -15.13 -4.11
CA GLY A 4 -0.45 -16.43 -4.67
C GLY A 4 -1.32 -17.55 -4.16
N ILE A 5 -1.50 -18.56 -5.01
CA ILE A 5 -2.19 -19.81 -4.68
C ILE A 5 -1.29 -20.95 -5.15
N THR A 6 -1.10 -21.94 -4.30
CA THR A 6 -0.36 -23.16 -4.62
C THR A 6 -1.16 -24.35 -4.15
N GLY A 7 -1.36 -25.32 -5.01
CA GLY A 7 -2.06 -26.56 -4.70
C GLY A 7 -1.97 -27.53 -5.87
N GLY A 8 -2.17 -28.82 -5.59
CA GLY A 8 -2.06 -29.86 -6.59
C GLY A 8 -0.63 -30.19 -7.00
N TYR A 9 -0.50 -30.93 -8.09
CA TYR A 9 0.77 -31.32 -8.66
C TYR A 9 1.33 -30.24 -9.58
N THR A 10 2.57 -29.85 -9.35
CA THR A 10 3.23 -28.76 -10.09
C THR A 10 4.42 -29.24 -10.94
N GLY A 11 4.65 -30.55 -11.05
CA GLY A 11 5.67 -31.14 -11.93
C GLY A 11 5.18 -31.37 -13.36
N ASP A 12 6.03 -31.90 -14.21
CA ASP A 12 5.70 -32.22 -15.59
C ASP A 12 4.67 -33.36 -15.68
N GLY A 13 3.76 -33.28 -16.67
CA GLY A 13 2.73 -34.24 -16.91
C GLY A 13 1.53 -34.14 -15.97
N PHE A 14 0.79 -35.24 -15.82
CA PHE A 14 -0.44 -35.30 -15.02
C PHE A 14 -0.26 -36.22 -13.80
N LYS A 15 -0.85 -35.83 -12.67
CA LYS A 15 -1.02 -36.71 -11.52
C LYS A 15 -2.50 -36.73 -11.13
N THR A 16 -3.16 -37.83 -11.42
CA THR A 16 -4.62 -38.04 -11.21
C THR A 16 -4.92 -38.39 -9.75
N VAL A 17 -4.57 -37.51 -8.83
CA VAL A 17 -4.81 -37.67 -7.40
C VAL A 17 -5.25 -36.32 -6.81
N LEU A 18 -6.18 -36.39 -5.84
CA LEU A 18 -6.59 -35.18 -5.12
C LEU A 18 -5.42 -34.66 -4.27
N PRO A 19 -5.14 -33.36 -4.31
CA PRO A 19 -4.10 -32.79 -3.47
C PRO A 19 -4.50 -32.81 -1.99
N ALA A 20 -3.56 -33.14 -1.13
CA ALA A 20 -3.77 -33.11 0.31
C ALA A 20 -3.68 -31.70 0.90
N GLU A 21 -3.01 -30.78 0.22
CA GLU A 21 -2.78 -29.43 0.70
C GLU A 21 -3.03 -28.40 -0.42
N ALA A 22 -3.55 -27.24 -0.01
CA ALA A 22 -3.53 -26.02 -0.80
C ALA A 22 -3.12 -24.86 0.08
N ARG A 23 -2.42 -23.89 -0.48
CA ARG A 23 -1.92 -22.70 0.23
C ARG A 23 -2.28 -21.44 -0.53
N ALA A 24 -2.71 -20.43 0.20
CA ALA A 24 -2.92 -19.09 -0.36
C ALA A 24 -2.16 -18.05 0.45
N LYS A 25 -1.59 -17.08 -0.26
CA LYS A 25 -1.01 -15.86 0.33
C LYS A 25 -2.01 -14.75 0.12
N VAL A 26 -2.45 -14.12 1.21
CA VAL A 26 -3.46 -13.06 1.17
C VAL A 26 -2.94 -11.85 1.92
N SER A 27 -3.04 -10.68 1.31
CA SER A 27 -2.75 -9.41 1.96
C SER A 27 -3.94 -8.47 1.88
N PHE A 28 -3.99 -7.54 2.84
CA PHE A 28 -5.03 -6.53 2.94
C PHE A 28 -4.40 -5.15 2.93
N ARG A 29 -4.93 -4.27 2.10
CA ARG A 29 -4.63 -2.83 2.16
C ARG A 29 -5.71 -2.17 3.00
N LEU A 30 -5.33 -1.72 4.18
CA LEU A 30 -6.25 -1.11 5.12
C LEU A 30 -6.50 0.35 4.77
N THR A 31 -7.69 0.86 5.12
CA THR A 31 -8.08 2.24 4.88
C THR A 31 -8.70 2.86 6.13
N GLY A 32 -8.70 4.18 6.20
CA GLY A 32 -9.33 4.91 7.28
C GLY A 32 -8.73 4.60 8.65
N THR A 33 -9.53 4.03 9.53
CA THR A 33 -9.17 3.69 10.92
C THR A 33 -9.27 2.18 11.19
N GLN A 34 -9.14 1.36 10.15
CA GLN A 34 -9.22 -0.09 10.29
C GLN A 34 -8.06 -0.62 11.15
N ASP A 35 -8.41 -1.42 12.14
CA ASP A 35 -7.44 -2.12 12.98
C ASP A 35 -6.97 -3.40 12.29
N ALA A 36 -5.65 -3.54 12.14
CA ALA A 36 -5.04 -4.64 11.42
C ALA A 36 -5.24 -6.01 12.11
N GLN A 37 -5.29 -6.03 13.44
CA GLN A 37 -5.51 -7.28 14.18
C GLN A 37 -6.98 -7.70 14.11
N ALA A 38 -7.90 -6.75 14.22
CA ALA A 38 -9.33 -7.04 14.06
C ALA A 38 -9.64 -7.59 12.66
N ILE A 39 -9.06 -7.01 11.61
CA ILE A 39 -9.21 -7.54 10.24
C ILE A 39 -8.63 -8.94 10.12
N ARG A 40 -7.46 -9.19 10.69
CA ARG A 40 -6.84 -10.52 10.70
C ARG A 40 -7.72 -11.58 11.36
N GLU A 41 -8.25 -11.29 12.53
CA GLU A 41 -9.09 -12.24 13.25
C GLU A 41 -10.44 -12.46 12.54
N THR A 42 -11.03 -11.42 12.00
CA THR A 42 -12.24 -11.52 11.19
C THR A 42 -12.02 -12.40 9.94
N PHE A 43 -10.91 -12.20 9.25
CA PHE A 43 -10.52 -13.04 8.11
C PHE A 43 -10.35 -14.52 8.51
N ARG A 44 -9.63 -14.77 9.61
CA ARG A 44 -9.43 -16.13 10.14
C ARG A 44 -10.75 -16.80 10.51
N ALA A 45 -11.63 -16.08 11.17
CA ALA A 45 -12.96 -16.57 11.52
C ALA A 45 -13.79 -16.89 10.27
N HIS A 46 -13.76 -16.01 9.28
CA HIS A 46 -14.46 -16.22 8.00
C HIS A 46 -13.98 -17.47 7.27
N VAL A 47 -12.65 -17.66 7.17
CA VAL A 47 -12.08 -18.86 6.54
C VAL A 47 -12.48 -20.13 7.28
N ARG A 48 -12.40 -20.14 8.62
CA ARG A 48 -12.80 -21.30 9.41
C ARG A 48 -14.28 -21.63 9.24
N ALA A 49 -15.13 -20.61 9.17
CA ALA A 49 -16.57 -20.82 9.00
C ALA A 49 -16.96 -21.40 7.63
N GLY A 50 -16.13 -21.19 6.61
CA GLY A 50 -16.33 -21.74 5.26
C GLY A 50 -15.57 -23.05 4.98
N LEU A 51 -14.84 -23.58 5.98
CA LEU A 51 -14.04 -24.79 5.79
C LEU A 51 -14.93 -26.03 5.83
N PRO A 52 -14.77 -27.00 4.90
CA PRO A 52 -15.42 -28.30 4.99
C PRO A 52 -15.02 -29.05 6.26
N ASP A 53 -15.93 -29.93 6.77
CA ASP A 53 -15.74 -30.65 8.04
C ASP A 53 -14.52 -31.59 8.06
N ASP A 54 -14.10 -32.06 6.89
CA ASP A 54 -12.97 -32.95 6.69
C ASP A 54 -11.64 -32.19 6.43
N CYS A 55 -11.66 -30.87 6.49
CA CYS A 55 -10.50 -30.04 6.25
C CYS A 55 -10.02 -29.31 7.51
N THR A 56 -8.74 -29.00 7.56
CA THR A 56 -8.13 -28.16 8.59
C THR A 56 -7.43 -26.95 7.97
N VAL A 57 -7.29 -25.88 8.72
CA VAL A 57 -6.56 -24.68 8.27
C VAL A 57 -5.57 -24.21 9.30
N GLU A 58 -4.37 -23.92 8.82
CA GLU A 58 -3.32 -23.23 9.59
C GLU A 58 -3.09 -21.84 9.05
N PHE A 59 -2.83 -20.86 9.93
CA PHE A 59 -2.58 -19.49 9.57
C PHE A 59 -1.18 -19.05 10.01
N HIS A 60 -0.38 -18.63 9.04
CA HIS A 60 0.93 -18.03 9.27
C HIS A 60 0.84 -16.53 9.03
N GLY A 61 0.89 -15.73 10.10
CA GLY A 61 0.80 -14.28 10.02
C GLY A 61 2.16 -13.65 9.74
N HIS A 62 2.19 -12.69 8.83
CA HIS A 62 3.27 -11.72 8.69
C HIS A 62 2.91 -10.42 9.40
N GLY A 63 3.76 -9.42 9.35
CA GLY A 63 3.54 -8.11 9.96
C GLY A 63 2.16 -7.52 9.69
N ALA A 64 1.79 -6.59 10.52
CA ALA A 64 0.56 -5.82 10.37
C ALA A 64 0.85 -4.39 10.83
N SER A 65 0.44 -3.42 10.01
CA SER A 65 0.53 -2.00 10.32
C SER A 65 -0.86 -1.38 10.21
N PRO A 66 -1.21 -0.45 11.08
CA PRO A 66 -2.50 0.23 11.00
C PRO A 66 -2.60 1.05 9.72
N ALA A 67 -3.84 1.31 9.29
CA ALA A 67 -4.09 2.32 8.28
C ALA A 67 -3.74 3.69 8.85
N SER A 68 -3.16 4.55 8.04
CA SER A 68 -2.75 5.89 8.46
C SER A 68 -3.56 6.94 7.70
N ARG A 69 -4.15 7.87 8.45
CA ARG A 69 -4.85 9.02 7.93
C ARG A 69 -4.16 10.29 8.39
N MET A 70 -3.73 11.12 7.43
CA MET A 70 -3.08 12.39 7.70
C MET A 70 -4.13 13.50 7.91
N ASP A 71 -3.83 14.42 8.81
CA ASP A 71 -4.64 15.62 8.98
C ASP A 71 -4.21 16.68 7.96
N ILE A 72 -4.94 16.75 6.85
CA ILE A 72 -4.68 17.71 5.78
C ILE A 72 -5.09 19.14 6.12
N SER A 73 -5.63 19.41 7.30
CA SER A 73 -5.93 20.77 7.76
C SER A 73 -4.70 21.51 8.27
N ASP A 74 -3.60 20.81 8.54
CA ASP A 74 -2.33 21.44 8.92
C ASP A 74 -1.83 22.37 7.81
N PRO A 75 -1.45 23.64 8.13
CA PRO A 75 -0.98 24.62 7.17
C PRO A 75 0.19 24.14 6.27
N ALA A 76 1.02 23.22 6.77
CA ALA A 76 2.11 22.64 6.00
C ALA A 76 1.61 21.91 4.74
N PHE A 77 0.45 21.23 4.81
CA PHE A 77 -0.14 20.59 3.62
C PHE A 77 -0.60 21.61 2.58
N ALA A 78 -1.16 22.74 3.02
CA ALA A 78 -1.57 23.80 2.11
C ALA A 78 -0.36 24.45 1.43
N ALA A 79 0.70 24.73 2.18
CA ALA A 79 1.95 25.28 1.65
C ALA A 79 2.60 24.35 0.62
N ALA A 80 2.69 23.06 0.93
CA ALA A 80 3.23 22.06 0.01
C ALA A 80 2.36 21.93 -1.27
N LYS A 81 1.03 21.93 -1.13
CA LYS A 81 0.10 21.91 -2.26
C LYS A 81 0.29 23.12 -3.17
N GLN A 82 0.44 24.33 -2.60
CA GLN A 82 0.69 25.54 -3.38
C GLN A 82 2.02 25.44 -4.14
N ALA A 83 3.10 25.07 -3.46
CA ALA A 83 4.43 24.92 -4.07
C ALA A 83 4.43 23.91 -5.24
N LEU A 84 3.70 22.80 -5.10
CA LEU A 84 3.49 21.84 -6.17
C LEU A 84 2.71 22.44 -7.34
N SER A 85 1.62 23.14 -7.05
CA SER A 85 0.76 23.74 -8.08
C SER A 85 1.53 24.75 -8.93
N GLU A 86 2.36 25.59 -8.28
CA GLU A 86 3.21 26.57 -8.95
C GLU A 86 4.25 25.91 -9.88
N GLU A 87 4.94 24.86 -9.42
CA GLU A 87 5.94 24.17 -10.23
C GLU A 87 5.32 23.43 -11.43
N TRP A 88 4.13 22.86 -11.24
CA TRP A 88 3.49 22.04 -12.28
C TRP A 88 2.54 22.84 -13.17
N GLY A 89 2.23 24.09 -12.84
CA GLY A 89 1.31 24.94 -13.61
C GLY A 89 -0.13 24.42 -13.62
N ARG A 90 -0.51 23.64 -12.62
CA ARG A 90 -1.86 23.10 -12.40
C ARG A 90 -2.06 22.78 -10.93
N ASP A 91 -3.30 22.79 -10.49
CA ASP A 91 -3.61 22.49 -9.10
C ASP A 91 -3.20 21.07 -8.70
N ALA A 92 -2.42 20.98 -7.64
CA ALA A 92 -2.13 19.72 -6.99
C ALA A 92 -3.37 19.22 -6.23
N ALA A 93 -3.57 17.91 -6.19
CA ALA A 93 -4.70 17.28 -5.51
C ALA A 93 -4.24 16.41 -4.35
N TYR A 94 -5.05 16.37 -3.29
CA TYR A 94 -4.94 15.33 -2.29
C TYR A 94 -5.67 14.09 -2.78
N ILE A 95 -4.99 12.95 -2.72
CA ILE A 95 -5.58 11.67 -3.11
C ILE A 95 -5.50 10.68 -1.96
N GLY A 96 -6.53 9.85 -1.81
CA GLY A 96 -6.45 8.66 -0.98
C GLY A 96 -5.72 7.56 -1.76
N ALA A 97 -4.69 6.98 -1.17
CA ALA A 97 -3.95 5.90 -1.79
C ALA A 97 -3.87 4.69 -0.87
N GLY A 98 -4.12 3.50 -1.42
CA GLY A 98 -3.90 2.23 -0.75
C GLY A 98 -2.42 1.79 -0.75
N GLY A 99 -1.49 2.73 -0.86
CA GLY A 99 -0.05 2.47 -0.82
C GLY A 99 0.39 1.90 0.53
N SER A 100 1.44 1.09 0.52
CA SER A 100 1.98 0.46 1.72
C SER A 100 3.33 1.09 2.06
N ILE A 101 3.31 2.07 2.94
CA ILE A 101 4.50 2.69 3.54
C ILE A 101 4.34 2.64 5.06
N PRO A 102 4.57 1.47 5.68
CA PRO A 102 4.28 1.24 7.10
C PRO A 102 4.92 2.27 8.03
N ILE A 103 6.14 2.72 7.74
CA ILE A 103 6.88 3.67 8.55
C ILE A 103 6.15 5.03 8.72
N ALA A 104 5.29 5.42 7.78
CA ALA A 104 4.49 6.64 7.90
C ALA A 104 3.47 6.54 9.05
N GLY A 105 2.91 5.34 9.27
CA GLY A 105 2.08 5.05 10.43
C GLY A 105 2.87 5.09 11.73
N ASP A 106 4.06 4.52 11.75
CA ASP A 106 4.96 4.52 12.93
C ASP A 106 5.38 5.96 13.29
N PHE A 107 5.66 6.82 12.32
CA PHE A 107 5.95 8.23 12.58
C PHE A 107 4.77 8.95 13.24
N LYS A 108 3.55 8.65 12.80
CA LYS A 108 2.35 9.21 13.43
C LYS A 108 2.15 8.68 14.85
N GLU A 109 2.26 7.39 15.04
CA GLU A 109 1.98 6.74 16.33
C GLU A 109 3.06 7.03 17.38
N ILE A 110 4.34 6.94 17.00
CA ILE A 110 5.46 7.04 17.94
C ILE A 110 5.92 8.49 18.13
N LEU A 111 5.95 9.28 17.06
CA LEU A 111 6.49 10.63 17.08
C LEU A 111 5.41 11.73 17.04
N GLY A 112 4.15 11.37 16.82
CA GLY A 112 3.06 12.33 16.65
C GLY A 112 3.19 13.17 15.37
N MET A 113 3.95 12.69 14.38
CA MET A 113 4.24 13.41 13.13
C MET A 113 3.40 12.89 11.98
N ASP A 114 2.78 13.78 11.24
CA ASP A 114 2.17 13.46 9.96
C ASP A 114 3.22 13.42 8.84
N SER A 115 3.02 12.52 7.89
CA SER A 115 3.92 12.34 6.75
C SER A 115 3.24 12.75 5.46
N MET A 116 3.79 13.75 4.77
CA MET A 116 3.35 14.09 3.42
C MET A 116 3.97 13.14 2.40
N LEU A 117 3.16 12.30 1.79
CA LEU A 117 3.57 11.40 0.72
C LEU A 117 3.37 12.11 -0.61
N ILE A 118 4.45 12.47 -1.27
CA ILE A 118 4.43 13.24 -2.51
C ILE A 118 5.05 12.40 -3.62
N GLY A 119 4.30 12.15 -4.69
CA GLY A 119 4.74 11.36 -5.83
C GLY A 119 4.63 12.12 -7.14
N PHE A 120 5.52 11.81 -8.09
CA PHE A 120 5.60 12.43 -9.40
C PHE A 120 5.51 11.40 -10.54
N ALA A 121 5.08 10.20 -10.22
CA ALA A 121 4.89 9.14 -11.19
C ALA A 121 3.71 9.43 -12.13
N ARG A 122 3.76 8.86 -13.31
CA ARG A 122 2.71 8.92 -14.33
C ARG A 122 2.08 7.54 -14.53
N ASP A 123 0.86 7.51 -15.03
CA ASP A 123 0.13 6.25 -15.25
C ASP A 123 0.86 5.29 -16.20
N ASP A 124 1.67 5.83 -17.13
CA ASP A 124 2.43 5.05 -18.10
C ASP A 124 3.82 4.62 -17.61
N ASP A 125 4.19 4.93 -16.37
CA ASP A 125 5.49 4.56 -15.79
C ASP A 125 5.62 3.06 -15.50
N ARG A 126 4.51 2.31 -15.50
CA ARG A 126 4.46 0.86 -15.28
C ARG A 126 5.12 0.42 -13.98
N ILE A 127 4.84 1.13 -12.89
CA ILE A 127 5.42 0.87 -11.57
C ILE A 127 5.24 -0.60 -11.19
N HIS A 128 6.32 -1.23 -10.72
CA HIS A 128 6.40 -2.66 -10.37
C HIS A 128 6.14 -3.63 -11.52
N SER A 129 6.33 -3.19 -12.76
CA SER A 129 6.11 -4.01 -13.96
C SER A 129 7.35 -4.07 -14.84
N PRO A 130 7.44 -5.05 -15.76
CA PRO A 130 8.50 -5.05 -16.78
C PRO A 130 8.55 -3.75 -17.59
N ASN A 131 9.76 -3.26 -17.84
CA ASN A 131 10.01 -1.98 -18.52
C ASN A 131 9.46 -0.77 -17.73
N GLU A 132 9.50 -0.82 -16.42
CA GLU A 132 9.28 0.35 -15.57
C GLU A 132 10.21 1.49 -16.00
N LYS A 133 9.65 2.69 -16.08
CA LYS A 133 10.39 3.90 -16.43
C LYS A 133 10.08 5.03 -15.47
N TYR A 134 10.92 6.02 -15.46
CA TYR A 134 10.65 7.29 -14.81
C TYR A 134 10.86 8.44 -15.79
N ASN A 135 9.90 9.32 -15.88
CA ASN A 135 9.94 10.43 -16.85
C ASN A 135 10.95 11.50 -16.40
N LEU A 136 11.88 11.90 -17.28
CA LEU A 136 12.91 12.88 -16.96
C LEU A 136 12.35 14.27 -16.61
N GLU A 137 11.23 14.67 -17.23
CA GLU A 137 10.53 15.89 -16.83
C GLU A 137 9.98 15.77 -15.39
N SER A 138 9.38 14.62 -15.04
CA SER A 138 8.92 14.34 -13.68
C SER A 138 10.07 14.37 -12.68
N PHE A 139 11.24 13.83 -13.05
CA PHE A 139 12.44 13.91 -12.23
C PHE A 139 12.87 15.36 -11.97
N ALA A 140 13.03 16.16 -13.04
CA ALA A 140 13.46 17.54 -12.94
C ALA A 140 12.47 18.41 -12.18
N LYS A 141 11.16 18.30 -12.49
CA LYS A 141 10.10 19.03 -11.78
C LYS A 141 9.96 18.56 -10.34
N GLY A 142 10.09 17.25 -10.08
CA GLY A 142 10.06 16.69 -8.73
C GLY A 142 11.16 17.26 -7.85
N ALA A 143 12.40 17.34 -8.35
CA ALA A 143 13.49 17.96 -7.61
C ALA A 143 13.22 19.44 -7.27
N ARG A 144 12.72 20.22 -8.22
CA ARG A 144 12.32 21.62 -7.96
C ARG A 144 11.12 21.73 -7.02
N SER A 145 10.17 20.82 -7.13
CA SER A 145 9.03 20.75 -6.19
C SER A 145 9.50 20.58 -4.76
N TRP A 146 10.43 19.69 -4.51
CA TRP A 146 11.00 19.51 -3.18
C TRP A 146 11.72 20.76 -2.66
N ALA A 147 12.51 21.42 -3.50
CA ALA A 147 13.16 22.67 -3.11
C ALA A 147 12.13 23.75 -2.74
N ARG A 148 11.05 23.91 -3.51
CA ARG A 148 9.98 24.86 -3.21
C ARG A 148 9.21 24.51 -1.94
N ILE A 149 8.89 23.24 -1.72
CA ILE A 149 8.20 22.77 -0.52
C ILE A 149 9.05 23.06 0.72
N LEU A 150 10.32 22.69 0.71
CA LEU A 150 11.21 22.94 1.83
C LEU A 150 11.36 24.45 2.13
N ALA A 151 11.45 25.28 1.10
CA ALA A 151 11.47 26.73 1.27
C ALA A 151 10.15 27.31 1.81
N ALA A 152 9.03 26.68 1.53
CA ALA A 152 7.72 27.11 2.02
C ALA A 152 7.45 26.67 3.47
N LEU A 153 8.17 25.67 3.98
CA LEU A 153 8.02 25.12 5.32
C LEU A 153 9.08 25.65 6.32
N GLY A 154 10.15 26.26 5.84
CA GLY A 154 11.23 26.84 6.65
C GLY A 154 11.15 28.33 6.77
#